data_fcad70dc0db1284fbac41d3782965f5b
#
_entry.id   fcad70dc0db1284fbac41d3782965f5b
#
_cell.length_a   1.000
_cell.length_b   1.000
_cell.length_c   1.000
_cell.angle_alpha   90.00
_cell.angle_beta   90.00
_cell.angle_gamma   90.00
#
_symmetry.space_group_name_H-M   'P 1'
#
loop_
_entity.id
_entity.type
_entity.pdbx_description
1 polymer ?
#
loop_
_entity_poly.entity_id
_entity_poly.type
_entity_poly.pdbx_seq_one_letter_code
_entity_poly.pdbx_strand_id
1 'polypeptide(L)'
;MPKKRGPYKIQRHPVTQPSDPSYRLIPLTQGQNAIVDTEDFEWLSQWNWFAYWDKTIKGFYARRRGTPENGKFKMIAMHAEIIKCPRGKIPDHKNRDTLDNRKENLRIATHAQNAQNSTKKRSNCGYRGVFYDKKWNKWKVYISFKNKKVWVGQFDSAEEAARAFDRMAIKLHGDFAILNFPREQYE
;
A
#
# COMPACT_ATOMS: atom_id res chain seq x y z
N MET A 1 -32.76 -29.71 -6.90
CA MET A 1 -32.78 -28.37 -7.55
C MET A 1 -31.91 -27.41 -6.73
N PRO A 2 -30.91 -26.73 -7.29
CA PRO A 2 -30.13 -25.77 -6.53
C PRO A 2 -31.01 -24.56 -6.17
N LYS A 3 -31.09 -24.20 -4.88
CA LYS A 3 -31.81 -23.01 -4.40
C LYS A 3 -31.25 -21.80 -5.09
N LYS A 4 -32.05 -21.07 -5.90
CA LYS A 4 -31.71 -19.75 -6.41
C LYS A 4 -31.45 -18.85 -5.21
N ARG A 5 -30.18 -18.50 -4.97
CA ARG A 5 -29.83 -17.45 -4.00
C ARG A 5 -30.41 -16.13 -4.52
N GLY A 6 -31.35 -15.57 -3.79
CA GLY A 6 -31.90 -14.25 -4.09
C GLY A 6 -30.77 -13.20 -4.09
N PRO A 7 -31.01 -12.00 -4.63
CA PRO A 7 -30.01 -10.94 -4.65
C PRO A 7 -29.55 -10.64 -3.23
N TYR A 8 -28.28 -10.86 -2.94
CA TYR A 8 -27.68 -10.46 -1.68
C TYR A 8 -27.87 -8.94 -1.53
N LYS A 9 -28.74 -8.51 -0.61
CA LYS A 9 -28.79 -7.12 -0.18
C LYS A 9 -27.46 -6.81 0.50
N ILE A 10 -26.60 -6.08 -0.19
CA ILE A 10 -25.34 -5.61 0.39
C ILE A 10 -25.71 -4.58 1.46
N GLN A 11 -25.65 -4.97 2.73
CA GLN A 11 -25.84 -4.05 3.83
C GLN A 11 -24.57 -3.19 3.96
N ARG A 12 -24.75 -1.89 3.82
CA ARG A 12 -23.75 -0.88 4.18
C ARG A 12 -24.25 -0.19 5.43
N HIS A 13 -23.36 -0.04 6.40
CA HIS A 13 -23.68 0.74 7.59
C HIS A 13 -23.65 2.21 7.24
N PRO A 14 -24.60 3.02 7.76
CA PRO A 14 -24.49 4.47 7.71
C PRO A 14 -23.15 4.88 8.33
N VAL A 15 -22.48 5.84 7.71
CA VAL A 15 -21.20 6.36 8.22
C VAL A 15 -21.40 7.83 8.61
N THR A 16 -20.98 8.18 9.83
CA THR A 16 -20.88 9.58 10.25
C THR A 16 -19.67 10.17 9.54
N GLN A 17 -19.90 11.25 8.79
CA GLN A 17 -18.82 11.94 8.12
C GLN A 17 -17.90 12.64 9.13
N PRO A 18 -16.59 12.71 8.85
CA PRO A 18 -15.66 13.42 9.71
C PRO A 18 -15.94 14.92 9.77
N SER A 19 -15.55 15.56 10.87
CA SER A 19 -15.59 17.02 11.00
C SER A 19 -14.57 17.72 10.11
N ASP A 20 -13.47 17.06 9.79
CA ASP A 20 -12.46 17.53 8.85
C ASP A 20 -13.07 17.64 7.44
N PRO A 21 -13.10 18.83 6.82
CA PRO A 21 -13.68 19.02 5.50
C PRO A 21 -12.81 18.47 4.36
N SER A 22 -11.55 18.13 4.62
CA SER A 22 -10.59 17.72 3.58
C SER A 22 -10.89 16.34 2.98
N TYR A 23 -11.55 15.46 3.74
CA TYR A 23 -11.87 14.12 3.28
C TYR A 23 -13.28 13.66 3.67
N ARG A 24 -13.74 12.60 3.02
CA ARG A 24 -15.03 11.95 3.25
C ARG A 24 -14.86 10.44 3.30
N LEU A 25 -15.84 9.79 3.93
CA LEU A 25 -15.91 8.34 4.07
C LEU A 25 -16.97 7.76 3.14
N ILE A 26 -16.59 6.78 2.32
CA ILE A 26 -17.52 6.00 1.51
C ILE A 26 -17.72 4.63 2.19
N PRO A 27 -18.95 4.32 2.63
CA PRO A 27 -19.22 3.05 3.29
C PRO A 27 -19.07 1.87 2.32
N LEU A 28 -18.35 0.86 2.77
CA LEU A 28 -18.17 -0.40 2.05
C LEU A 28 -18.95 -1.53 2.72
N THR A 29 -18.82 -2.74 2.21
CA THR A 29 -19.29 -3.95 2.90
C THR A 29 -18.38 -4.31 4.08
N GLN A 30 -18.80 -5.24 4.92
CA GLN A 30 -17.99 -5.80 6.03
C GLN A 30 -17.57 -4.73 7.06
N GLY A 31 -18.39 -3.68 7.26
CA GLY A 31 -18.08 -2.63 8.23
C GLY A 31 -16.89 -1.74 7.90
N GLN A 32 -16.34 -1.84 6.68
CA GLN A 32 -15.21 -1.03 6.24
C GLN A 32 -15.67 0.29 5.61
N ASN A 33 -14.79 1.29 5.63
CA ASN A 33 -14.98 2.57 4.95
C ASN A 33 -13.74 2.88 4.10
N ALA A 34 -13.95 3.44 2.91
CA ALA A 34 -12.87 4.04 2.14
C ALA A 34 -12.77 5.52 2.45
N ILE A 35 -11.56 6.03 2.62
CA ILE A 35 -11.25 7.44 2.78
C ILE A 35 -10.94 8.03 1.41
N VAL A 36 -11.57 9.13 1.05
CA VAL A 36 -11.37 9.81 -0.23
C VAL A 36 -11.32 11.32 -0.03
N ASP A 37 -10.69 12.05 -0.94
CA ASP A 37 -10.74 13.50 -0.93
C ASP A 37 -12.18 13.97 -1.12
N THR A 38 -12.54 15.11 -0.51
CA THR A 38 -13.89 15.67 -0.58
C THR A 38 -14.32 15.93 -2.03
N GLU A 39 -13.40 16.36 -2.90
CA GLU A 39 -13.68 16.60 -4.32
C GLU A 39 -14.02 15.34 -5.11
N ASP A 40 -13.54 14.17 -4.67
CA ASP A 40 -13.79 12.90 -5.33
C ASP A 40 -15.04 12.18 -4.77
N PHE A 41 -15.58 12.65 -3.65
CA PHE A 41 -16.66 11.97 -2.92
C PHE A 41 -17.95 11.82 -3.73
N GLU A 42 -18.42 12.88 -4.37
CA GLU A 42 -19.72 12.86 -5.07
C GLU A 42 -19.72 11.86 -6.23
N TRP A 43 -18.69 11.91 -7.10
CA TRP A 43 -18.65 11.02 -8.25
C TRP A 43 -18.35 9.57 -7.87
N LEU A 44 -17.55 9.34 -6.83
CA LEU A 44 -17.30 7.98 -6.31
C LEU A 44 -18.56 7.40 -5.64
N SER A 45 -19.34 8.22 -4.95
CA SER A 45 -20.57 7.79 -4.24
C SER A 45 -21.69 7.32 -5.17
N GLN A 46 -21.62 7.64 -6.46
CA GLN A 46 -22.55 7.14 -7.46
C GLN A 46 -22.46 5.62 -7.67
N TRP A 47 -21.37 4.99 -7.22
CA TRP A 47 -21.08 3.58 -7.46
C TRP A 47 -21.23 2.73 -6.21
N ASN A 48 -21.56 1.47 -6.44
CA ASN A 48 -21.67 0.46 -5.39
C ASN A 48 -20.30 -0.17 -5.08
N TRP A 49 -19.52 0.47 -4.21
CA TRP A 49 -18.24 -0.04 -3.73
C TRP A 49 -18.44 -1.12 -2.66
N PHE A 50 -17.49 -2.08 -2.57
CA PHE A 50 -17.45 -3.11 -1.54
C PHE A 50 -16.01 -3.35 -1.08
N ALA A 51 -15.86 -3.83 0.15
CA ALA A 51 -14.58 -4.25 0.69
C ALA A 51 -14.18 -5.60 0.10
N TYR A 52 -13.05 -5.64 -0.57
CA TYR A 52 -12.45 -6.85 -1.12
C TYR A 52 -11.24 -7.24 -0.30
N TRP A 53 -11.31 -8.40 0.37
CA TRP A 53 -10.19 -8.92 1.14
C TRP A 53 -9.10 -9.48 0.24
N ASP A 54 -7.89 -8.97 0.37
CA ASP A 54 -6.72 -9.51 -0.32
C ASP A 54 -5.84 -10.30 0.65
N LYS A 55 -5.69 -11.58 0.36
CA LYS A 55 -4.94 -12.53 1.22
C LYS A 55 -3.43 -12.22 1.27
N THR A 56 -2.89 -11.59 0.24
CA THR A 56 -1.46 -11.29 0.12
C THR A 56 -1.05 -10.17 1.06
N ILE A 57 -1.83 -9.08 1.07
CA ILE A 57 -1.58 -7.94 1.95
C ILE A 57 -2.24 -8.07 3.31
N LYS A 58 -3.16 -9.07 3.47
CA LYS A 58 -4.00 -9.27 4.65
C LYS A 58 -4.79 -7.99 5.00
N GLY A 59 -5.39 -7.38 4.00
CA GLY A 59 -6.13 -6.13 4.12
C GLY A 59 -7.23 -6.00 3.08
N PHE A 60 -8.01 -4.92 3.16
CA PHE A 60 -9.13 -4.66 2.26
C PHE A 60 -8.77 -3.62 1.21
N TYR A 61 -9.28 -3.82 0.00
CA TYR A 61 -9.37 -2.79 -1.04
C TYR A 61 -10.81 -2.40 -1.28
N ALA A 62 -11.06 -1.13 -1.59
CA ALA A 62 -12.34 -0.69 -2.14
C ALA A 62 -12.42 -1.06 -3.62
N ARG A 63 -13.38 -1.94 -3.99
CA ARG A 63 -13.61 -2.38 -5.36
C ARG A 63 -15.07 -2.25 -5.75
N ARG A 64 -15.34 -2.13 -7.05
CA ARG A 64 -16.69 -2.21 -7.64
C ARG A 64 -16.70 -3.11 -8.87
N ARG A 65 -17.89 -3.53 -9.27
CA ARG A 65 -18.10 -4.16 -10.57
C ARG A 65 -18.21 -3.09 -11.64
N GLY A 66 -17.50 -3.27 -12.73
CA GLY A 66 -17.69 -2.49 -13.95
C GLY A 66 -18.84 -3.02 -14.80
N THR A 67 -19.03 -2.47 -15.99
CA THR A 67 -19.94 -3.00 -17.01
C THR A 67 -19.49 -4.38 -17.45
N PRO A 68 -20.43 -5.33 -17.65
CA PRO A 68 -20.06 -6.65 -18.14
C PRO A 68 -19.60 -6.58 -19.60
N GLU A 69 -18.43 -7.16 -19.86
CA GLU A 69 -17.94 -7.42 -21.21
C GLU A 69 -17.93 -8.95 -21.42
N ASN A 70 -18.57 -9.45 -22.50
CA ASN A 70 -18.68 -10.88 -22.79
C ASN A 70 -19.21 -11.71 -21.60
N GLY A 71 -20.20 -11.19 -20.87
CA GLY A 71 -20.80 -11.85 -19.71
C GLY A 71 -19.93 -11.85 -18.43
N LYS A 72 -18.75 -11.23 -18.46
CA LYS A 72 -17.85 -11.13 -17.29
C LYS A 72 -17.75 -9.68 -16.81
N PHE A 73 -17.86 -9.51 -15.49
CA PHE A 73 -17.65 -8.20 -14.87
C PHE A 73 -16.17 -7.95 -14.66
N LYS A 74 -15.68 -6.82 -15.16
CA LYS A 74 -14.35 -6.30 -14.79
C LYS A 74 -14.40 -5.75 -13.36
N MET A 75 -13.47 -6.17 -12.52
CA MET A 75 -13.32 -5.60 -11.18
C MET A 75 -12.51 -4.30 -11.26
N ILE A 76 -13.08 -3.23 -10.73
CA ILE A 76 -12.48 -1.89 -10.73
C ILE A 76 -12.06 -1.56 -9.31
N ALA A 77 -10.81 -1.18 -9.11
CA ALA A 77 -10.29 -0.74 -7.83
C ALA A 77 -10.38 0.79 -7.72
N MET A 78 -10.84 1.31 -6.58
CA MET A 78 -11.07 2.74 -6.35
C MET A 78 -9.80 3.58 -6.60
N HIS A 79 -8.68 3.19 -6.01
CA HIS A 79 -7.41 3.89 -6.19
C HIS A 79 -6.95 3.97 -7.66
N ALA A 80 -7.23 2.93 -8.45
CA ALA A 80 -6.85 2.92 -9.87
C ALA A 80 -7.72 3.88 -10.70
N GLU A 81 -8.97 4.05 -10.30
CA GLU A 81 -9.91 4.95 -10.95
C GLU A 81 -9.61 6.41 -10.61
N ILE A 82 -9.25 6.70 -9.36
CA ILE A 82 -8.89 8.06 -8.90
C ILE A 82 -7.64 8.58 -9.64
N ILE A 83 -6.54 7.80 -9.66
CA ILE A 83 -5.29 8.29 -10.25
C ILE A 83 -5.11 7.95 -11.74
N LYS A 84 -6.14 7.37 -12.38
CA LYS A 84 -6.15 7.02 -13.81
C LYS A 84 -4.84 6.37 -14.26
N CYS A 85 -4.48 5.27 -13.59
CA CYS A 85 -3.18 4.65 -13.73
C CYS A 85 -2.88 4.21 -15.17
N PRO A 86 -1.76 4.63 -15.78
CA PRO A 86 -1.39 4.25 -17.14
C PRO A 86 -1.15 2.75 -17.30
N ARG A 87 -1.30 2.25 -18.54
CA ARG A 87 -1.02 0.84 -18.86
C ARG A 87 0.44 0.47 -18.49
N GLY A 88 0.62 -0.67 -17.83
CA GLY A 88 1.95 -1.15 -17.39
C GLY A 88 2.46 -0.51 -16.09
N LYS A 89 1.69 0.39 -15.51
CA LYS A 89 1.90 0.91 -14.16
C LYS A 89 0.83 0.36 -13.22
N ILE A 90 1.05 0.48 -11.94
CA ILE A 90 0.11 0.09 -10.90
C ILE A 90 -0.05 1.22 -9.88
N PRO A 91 -1.25 1.40 -9.33
CA PRO A 91 -1.46 2.31 -8.22
C PRO A 91 -0.92 1.71 -6.93
N ASP A 92 -0.29 2.52 -6.09
CA ASP A 92 0.29 2.13 -4.81
C ASP A 92 -0.13 3.13 -3.72
N HIS A 93 -0.32 2.63 -2.49
CA HIS A 93 -0.63 3.43 -1.33
C HIS A 93 0.67 3.71 -0.54
N LYS A 94 1.06 4.97 -0.39
CA LYS A 94 2.30 5.37 0.26
C LYS A 94 2.38 4.88 1.71
N ASN A 95 1.30 5.07 2.47
CA ASN A 95 1.18 4.67 3.88
C ASN A 95 0.82 3.19 4.07
N ARG A 96 0.51 2.45 2.98
CA ARG A 96 0.07 1.04 2.97
C ARG A 96 -1.33 0.81 3.56
N ASP A 97 -2.06 1.84 3.92
CA ASP A 97 -3.50 1.73 4.17
C ASP A 97 -4.25 1.73 2.84
N THR A 98 -4.70 0.56 2.44
CA THR A 98 -5.34 0.33 1.13
C THR A 98 -6.79 0.80 1.07
N LEU A 99 -7.32 1.33 2.17
CA LEU A 99 -8.61 2.01 2.22
C LEU A 99 -8.47 3.54 2.23
N ASP A 100 -7.27 4.10 2.44
CA ASP A 100 -7.00 5.53 2.30
C ASP A 100 -6.67 5.87 0.85
N ASN A 101 -7.71 6.21 0.10
CA ASN A 101 -7.67 6.50 -1.33
C ASN A 101 -7.53 8.00 -1.64
N ARG A 102 -7.07 8.83 -0.70
CA ARG A 102 -6.77 10.24 -0.97
C ARG A 102 -5.58 10.37 -1.93
N LYS A 103 -5.63 11.36 -2.82
CA LYS A 103 -4.58 11.58 -3.83
C LYS A 103 -3.19 11.75 -3.23
N GLU A 104 -3.11 12.43 -2.08
CA GLU A 104 -1.85 12.59 -1.34
C GLU A 104 -1.19 11.26 -0.93
N ASN A 105 -2.01 10.23 -0.65
CA ASN A 105 -1.55 8.88 -0.29
C ASN A 105 -1.33 7.98 -1.50
N LEU A 106 -1.90 8.31 -2.64
CA LEU A 106 -1.78 7.50 -3.86
C LEU A 106 -0.55 7.93 -4.68
N ARG A 107 0.07 6.96 -5.34
CA ARG A 107 1.12 7.19 -6.33
C ARG A 107 1.09 6.14 -7.42
N ILE A 108 1.63 6.50 -8.59
CA ILE A 108 1.81 5.59 -9.72
C ILE A 108 3.17 4.91 -9.57
N ALA A 109 3.18 3.58 -9.57
CA ALA A 109 4.38 2.76 -9.40
C ALA A 109 4.57 1.79 -10.56
N THR A 110 5.81 1.35 -10.76
CA THR A 110 6.10 0.13 -11.52
C THR A 110 5.92 -1.11 -10.61
N HIS A 111 5.79 -2.29 -11.20
CA HIS A 111 5.77 -3.55 -10.43
C HIS A 111 7.01 -3.70 -9.54
N ALA A 112 8.19 -3.29 -10.02
CA ALA A 112 9.43 -3.34 -9.26
C ALA A 112 9.41 -2.40 -8.05
N GLN A 113 8.92 -1.17 -8.21
CA GLN A 113 8.77 -0.20 -7.13
C GLN A 113 7.77 -0.66 -6.08
N ASN A 114 6.62 -1.18 -6.50
CA ASN A 114 5.62 -1.71 -5.57
C ASN A 114 6.12 -2.95 -4.81
N ALA A 115 6.91 -3.82 -5.45
CA ALA A 115 7.53 -4.95 -4.77
C ALA A 115 8.50 -4.51 -3.66
N GLN A 116 9.14 -3.35 -3.79
CA GLN A 116 10.01 -2.76 -2.76
C GLN A 116 9.20 -2.26 -1.56
N ASN A 117 7.93 -1.85 -1.75
CA ASN A 117 7.02 -1.44 -0.68
C ASN A 117 6.57 -2.62 0.22
N SER A 118 7.11 -3.82 0.03
CA SER A 118 6.79 -5.01 0.83
C SER A 118 7.38 -4.93 2.25
N THR A 119 6.54 -5.23 3.25
CA THR A 119 6.89 -5.18 4.69
C THR A 119 7.72 -6.36 5.20
N LYS A 120 8.10 -7.32 4.36
CA LYS A 120 8.82 -8.51 4.82
C LYS A 120 10.17 -8.10 5.44
N LYS A 121 10.21 -8.01 6.76
CA LYS A 121 11.47 -7.96 7.52
C LYS A 121 12.16 -9.31 7.37
N ARG A 122 13.39 -9.30 6.84
CA ARG A 122 14.17 -10.53 6.60
C ARG A 122 15.35 -10.67 7.56
N SER A 123 15.40 -9.91 8.64
CA SER A 123 16.53 -9.98 9.58
C SER A 123 16.07 -10.30 11.00
N ASN A 124 16.91 -11.04 11.73
CA ASN A 124 16.64 -11.44 13.11
C ASN A 124 16.80 -10.29 14.12
N CYS A 125 17.33 -9.14 13.71
CA CYS A 125 17.55 -7.99 14.58
C CYS A 125 16.40 -6.95 14.55
N GLY A 126 15.34 -7.23 13.81
CA GLY A 126 14.19 -6.32 13.69
C GLY A 126 14.37 -5.17 12.68
N TYR A 127 15.58 -4.90 12.18
CA TYR A 127 15.86 -3.88 11.18
C TYR A 127 15.94 -4.46 9.77
N ARG A 128 15.40 -3.74 8.80
CA ARG A 128 15.46 -4.11 7.37
C ARG A 128 16.88 -3.96 6.85
N GLY A 129 17.37 -5.00 6.14
CA GLY A 129 18.65 -4.97 5.44
C GLY A 129 19.87 -5.05 6.32
N VAL A 130 19.70 -5.26 7.62
CA VAL A 130 20.76 -5.35 8.63
C VAL A 130 20.95 -6.80 9.08
N PHE A 131 22.17 -7.28 9.11
CA PHE A 131 22.53 -8.66 9.45
C PHE A 131 23.73 -8.68 10.40
N TYR A 132 23.62 -9.40 11.49
CA TYR A 132 24.76 -9.59 12.40
C TYR A 132 25.74 -10.64 11.87
N ASP A 133 27.03 -10.27 11.79
CA ASP A 133 28.10 -11.16 11.43
C ASP A 133 28.89 -11.56 12.69
N LYS A 134 28.67 -12.79 13.14
CA LYS A 134 29.31 -13.34 14.34
C LYS A 134 30.84 -13.42 14.24
N LYS A 135 31.37 -13.66 13.04
CA LYS A 135 32.83 -13.81 12.80
C LYS A 135 33.57 -12.50 13.10
N TRP A 136 33.00 -11.39 12.72
CA TRP A 136 33.63 -10.06 12.84
C TRP A 136 33.04 -9.21 13.96
N ASN A 137 32.02 -9.75 14.68
CA ASN A 137 31.28 -8.99 15.71
C ASN A 137 30.77 -7.64 15.20
N LYS A 138 30.23 -7.62 13.97
CA LYS A 138 29.79 -6.41 13.27
C LYS A 138 28.43 -6.58 12.62
N TRP A 139 27.75 -5.48 12.37
CA TRP A 139 26.50 -5.39 11.67
C TRP A 139 26.72 -5.07 10.20
N LYS A 140 26.38 -5.98 9.30
CA LYS A 140 26.48 -5.85 7.86
C LYS A 140 25.20 -5.33 7.26
N VAL A 141 25.31 -4.40 6.28
CA VAL A 141 24.18 -3.80 5.60
C VAL A 141 24.22 -4.06 4.12
N TYR A 142 23.08 -4.56 3.60
CA TYR A 142 22.85 -4.78 2.18
C TYR A 142 21.49 -4.24 1.78
N ILE A 143 21.43 -3.69 0.56
CA ILE A 143 20.17 -3.25 -0.06
C ILE A 143 20.04 -3.88 -1.45
N SER A 144 18.82 -4.28 -1.83
CA SER A 144 18.54 -4.76 -3.18
C SER A 144 18.19 -3.60 -4.11
N PHE A 145 18.91 -3.48 -5.22
CA PHE A 145 18.65 -2.48 -6.25
C PHE A 145 18.82 -3.10 -7.63
N LYS A 146 17.83 -2.95 -8.52
CA LYS A 146 17.85 -3.51 -9.89
C LYS A 146 18.26 -5.00 -9.91
N ASN A 147 17.64 -5.81 -9.07
CA ASN A 147 17.92 -7.25 -8.89
C ASN A 147 19.35 -7.60 -8.42
N LYS A 148 20.13 -6.61 -8.00
CA LYS A 148 21.47 -6.81 -7.43
C LYS A 148 21.46 -6.49 -5.95
N LYS A 149 22.31 -7.20 -5.20
CA LYS A 149 22.56 -6.92 -3.78
C LYS A 149 23.72 -5.93 -3.68
N VAL A 150 23.42 -4.72 -3.21
CA VAL A 150 24.39 -3.64 -3.03
C VAL A 150 24.89 -3.66 -1.60
N TRP A 151 26.20 -3.68 -1.43
CA TRP A 151 26.87 -3.56 -0.15
C TRP A 151 26.87 -2.09 0.30
N VAL A 152 26.46 -1.83 1.54
CA VAL A 152 26.38 -0.47 2.11
C VAL A 152 27.53 -0.24 3.09
N GLY A 153 27.83 -1.23 3.93
CA GLY A 153 28.87 -1.10 4.92
C GLY A 153 28.74 -2.10 6.07
N GLN A 154 29.64 -1.92 7.05
CA GLN A 154 29.65 -2.69 8.28
C GLN A 154 29.85 -1.72 9.47
N PHE A 155 29.13 -1.97 10.57
CA PHE A 155 28.91 -1.04 11.66
C PHE A 155 29.05 -1.74 13.01
N ASP A 156 29.27 -0.97 14.07
CA ASP A 156 29.42 -1.49 15.43
C ASP A 156 28.06 -1.72 16.10
N SER A 157 27.04 -0.95 15.73
CA SER A 157 25.70 -1.09 16.28
C SER A 157 24.65 -1.38 15.21
N ALA A 158 23.59 -2.11 15.62
CA ALA A 158 22.44 -2.39 14.75
C ALA A 158 21.72 -1.09 14.32
N GLU A 159 21.68 -0.10 15.18
CA GLU A 159 21.02 1.18 14.91
C GLU A 159 21.77 1.99 13.87
N GLU A 160 23.10 2.13 14.00
CA GLU A 160 23.92 2.79 12.96
C GLU A 160 23.79 2.09 11.61
N ALA A 161 23.83 0.75 11.61
CA ALA A 161 23.59 -0.05 10.42
C ALA A 161 22.22 0.23 9.80
N ALA A 162 21.18 0.33 10.61
CA ALA A 162 19.82 0.62 10.14
C ALA A 162 19.70 2.04 9.58
N ARG A 163 20.34 3.03 10.20
CA ARG A 163 20.40 4.40 9.69
C ARG A 163 21.17 4.48 8.36
N ALA A 164 22.27 3.74 8.23
CA ALA A 164 23.03 3.64 6.97
C ALA A 164 22.20 2.99 5.86
N PHE A 165 21.42 1.94 6.20
CA PHE A 165 20.46 1.34 5.27
C PHE A 165 19.45 2.38 4.79
N ASP A 166 18.86 3.16 5.70
CA ASP A 166 17.81 4.13 5.38
C ASP A 166 18.31 5.23 4.45
N ARG A 167 19.50 5.80 4.74
CA ARG A 167 20.15 6.80 3.84
C ARG A 167 20.36 6.23 2.44
N MET A 168 20.86 4.98 2.34
CA MET A 168 21.06 4.34 1.05
C MET A 168 19.73 4.02 0.37
N ALA A 169 18.70 3.62 1.12
CA ALA A 169 17.37 3.35 0.59
C ALA A 169 16.75 4.62 -0.01
N ILE A 170 16.86 5.76 0.65
CA ILE A 170 16.42 7.05 0.13
C ILE A 170 17.16 7.38 -1.18
N LYS A 171 18.48 7.22 -1.20
CA LYS A 171 19.30 7.49 -2.40
C LYS A 171 18.93 6.62 -3.59
N LEU A 172 18.64 5.34 -3.38
CA LEU A 172 18.38 4.38 -4.45
C LEU A 172 16.90 4.29 -4.87
N HIS A 173 15.98 4.49 -3.93
CA HIS A 173 14.56 4.26 -4.13
C HIS A 173 13.71 5.53 -4.01
N GLY A 174 14.27 6.65 -3.57
CA GLY A 174 13.56 7.92 -3.40
C GLY A 174 12.32 7.75 -2.51
N ASP A 175 11.16 8.22 -2.99
CA ASP A 175 9.88 8.14 -2.28
C ASP A 175 9.36 6.71 -2.08
N PHE A 176 9.90 5.74 -2.81
CA PHE A 176 9.57 4.32 -2.65
C PHE A 176 10.43 3.61 -1.60
N ALA A 177 11.35 4.32 -0.94
CA ALA A 177 12.17 3.76 0.12
C ALA A 177 11.31 3.38 1.33
N ILE A 178 11.48 2.15 1.82
CA ILE A 178 10.94 1.73 3.12
C ILE A 178 12.07 1.79 4.11
N LEU A 179 11.89 2.63 5.10
CA LEU A 179 12.88 2.96 6.11
C LEU A 179 12.67 2.17 7.40
N ASN A 180 13.70 2.07 8.20
CA ASN A 180 13.65 1.55 9.56
C ASN A 180 13.17 2.60 10.56
N PHE A 181 13.50 3.89 10.30
CA PHE A 181 13.14 5.04 11.12
C PHE A 181 12.27 6.04 10.33
N PRO A 182 11.56 6.95 11.01
CA PRO A 182 10.78 7.98 10.36
C PRO A 182 11.61 8.82 9.38
N ARG A 183 11.01 9.15 8.23
CA ARG A 183 11.70 9.84 7.13
C ARG A 183 12.19 11.23 7.53
N GLU A 184 11.45 11.90 8.39
CA GLU A 184 11.72 13.25 8.91
C GLU A 184 13.08 13.35 9.63
N GLN A 185 13.66 12.20 10.00
CA GLN A 185 15.02 12.15 10.59
C GLN A 185 16.16 12.24 9.54
N TYR A 186 15.82 12.29 8.26
CA TYR A 186 16.78 12.28 7.13
C TYR A 186 16.62 13.48 6.18
N GLU A 187 15.65 14.35 6.43
CA GLU A 187 15.34 15.58 5.66
C GLU A 187 16.03 16.83 6.21
#